data_3db193c79276b083f46bbce4f36d53bc
#
_entry.id   3db193c79276b083f46bbce4f36d53bc
#
_cell.length_a   1.000
_cell.length_b   1.000
_cell.length_c   1.000
_cell.angle_alpha   90.00
_cell.angle_beta   90.00
_cell.angle_gamma   90.00
#
_symmetry.space_group_name_H-M   'P 1'
#
loop_
_entity.id
_entity.type
_entity.pdbx_description
1 polymer ?
#
loop_
_entity_poly.entity_id
_entity_poly.type
_entity_poly.pdbx_seq_one_letter_code
_entity_poly.pdbx_strand_id
1 'polypeptide(L)'
;RRHLRIKVLHCFYAYFQDEEKDIARADMQLKSSLDKMFEMYIWLLSLVVEMQDHAIAKIEAGRNKKLPSPEDLHPNTKFVTNSFIRLLANSKILNNKSEELSVNWSQERELSKKIFKELITTEDYKEYMESPERGFSHDKEFLLRFFKRHMINVELLHDFFEEKSVLWTDDLDLAAGMAIKTIKTISEDDADLTLLPLTLYIVCAISSSPVRLIF
;
A
#
# COMPACT_ATOMS: atom_id res chain seq x y z
N ARG A 1 -12.66 -9.45 -9.05
CA ARG A 1 -13.11 -10.41 -10.09
C ARG A 1 -12.44 -10.17 -11.44
N ARG A 2 -12.39 -8.92 -11.95
CA ARG A 2 -11.77 -8.61 -13.24
C ARG A 2 -10.30 -9.04 -13.26
N HIS A 3 -9.50 -8.58 -12.32
CA HIS A 3 -8.05 -8.89 -12.23
C HIS A 3 -7.77 -10.39 -12.11
N LEU A 4 -8.53 -11.12 -11.28
CA LEU A 4 -8.39 -12.58 -11.19
C LEU A 4 -8.66 -13.30 -12.52
N ARG A 5 -9.69 -12.86 -13.25
CA ARG A 5 -9.98 -13.41 -14.58
C ARG A 5 -8.85 -13.11 -15.57
N ILE A 6 -8.27 -11.91 -15.50
CA ILE A 6 -7.12 -11.53 -16.31
C ILE A 6 -5.93 -12.43 -15.99
N LYS A 7 -5.60 -12.65 -14.71
CA LYS A 7 -4.51 -13.55 -14.30
C LYS A 7 -4.74 -14.99 -14.76
N VAL A 8 -5.95 -15.51 -14.60
CA VAL A 8 -6.33 -16.82 -15.09
C VAL A 8 -6.19 -16.90 -16.62
N LEU A 9 -6.64 -15.86 -17.33
CA LEU A 9 -6.51 -15.79 -18.79
C LEU A 9 -5.04 -15.78 -19.22
N HIS A 10 -4.18 -15.00 -18.54
CA HIS A 10 -2.74 -14.98 -18.81
C HIS A 10 -2.10 -16.35 -18.57
N CYS A 11 -2.48 -17.05 -17.50
CA CYS A 11 -2.00 -18.41 -17.23
C CYS A 11 -2.45 -19.40 -18.31
N PHE A 12 -3.71 -19.34 -18.75
CA PHE A 12 -4.18 -20.18 -19.85
C PHE A 12 -3.48 -19.84 -21.16
N TYR A 13 -3.30 -18.56 -21.46
CA TYR A 13 -2.57 -18.16 -22.65
C TYR A 13 -1.15 -18.71 -22.65
N ALA A 14 -0.41 -18.55 -21.54
CA ALA A 14 0.93 -19.11 -21.38
C ALA A 14 0.93 -20.65 -21.53
N TYR A 15 -0.01 -21.33 -20.89
CA TYR A 15 -0.17 -22.78 -20.98
C TYR A 15 -0.41 -23.28 -22.43
N PHE A 16 -1.23 -22.56 -23.21
CA PHE A 16 -1.50 -22.96 -24.58
C PHE A 16 -0.35 -22.65 -25.55
N GLN A 17 0.52 -21.69 -25.20
CA GLN A 17 1.73 -21.36 -25.95
C GLN A 17 2.91 -22.27 -25.58
N ASP A 18 2.87 -22.91 -24.42
CA ASP A 18 3.91 -23.85 -23.98
C ASP A 18 3.79 -25.17 -24.73
N GLU A 19 4.90 -25.63 -25.30
CA GLU A 19 4.94 -26.91 -26.02
C GLU A 19 4.67 -28.10 -25.10
N GLU A 20 5.13 -28.00 -23.83
CA GLU A 20 5.00 -29.09 -22.84
C GLU A 20 3.59 -29.20 -22.25
N LYS A 21 2.81 -28.12 -22.29
CA LYS A 21 1.44 -28.03 -21.72
C LYS A 21 1.32 -28.58 -20.29
N ASP A 22 2.25 -28.19 -19.44
CA ASP A 22 2.28 -28.62 -18.03
C ASP A 22 1.27 -27.85 -17.18
N ILE A 23 0.21 -28.54 -16.76
CA ILE A 23 -0.85 -27.96 -15.90
C ILE A 23 -0.29 -27.61 -14.51
N ALA A 24 0.63 -28.41 -13.96
CA ALA A 24 1.20 -28.15 -12.64
C ALA A 24 2.04 -26.85 -12.65
N ARG A 25 2.78 -26.60 -13.73
CA ARG A 25 3.52 -25.36 -13.95
C ARG A 25 2.58 -24.15 -14.07
N ALA A 26 1.48 -24.29 -14.82
CA ALA A 26 0.48 -23.22 -14.94
C ALA A 26 -0.19 -22.89 -13.60
N ASP A 27 -0.52 -23.89 -12.77
CA ASP A 27 -1.06 -23.70 -11.42
C ASP A 27 -0.05 -22.97 -10.50
N MET A 28 1.23 -23.36 -10.54
CA MET A 28 2.29 -22.67 -9.80
C MET A 28 2.43 -21.20 -10.23
N GLN A 29 2.39 -20.93 -11.53
CA GLN A 29 2.46 -19.56 -12.05
C GLN A 29 1.26 -18.71 -11.59
N LEU A 30 0.06 -19.27 -11.60
CA LEU A 30 -1.12 -18.60 -11.11
C LEU A 30 -0.99 -18.26 -9.60
N LYS A 31 -0.60 -19.24 -8.78
CA LYS A 31 -0.36 -19.03 -7.34
C LYS A 31 0.70 -17.95 -7.11
N SER A 32 1.83 -18.04 -7.79
CA SER A 32 2.90 -17.04 -7.70
C SER A 32 2.40 -15.64 -8.07
N SER A 33 1.54 -15.51 -9.09
CA SER A 33 0.99 -14.21 -9.47
C SER A 33 0.04 -13.63 -8.41
N LEU A 34 -0.64 -14.48 -7.65
CA LEU A 34 -1.50 -14.07 -6.54
C LEU A 34 -0.66 -13.66 -5.31
N ASP A 35 0.41 -14.40 -5.01
CA ASP A 35 1.33 -14.08 -3.93
C ASP A 35 2.02 -12.73 -4.19
N LYS A 36 2.41 -12.46 -5.44
CA LYS A 36 2.97 -11.17 -5.86
C LYS A 36 2.00 -10.01 -5.68
N MET A 37 0.72 -10.21 -5.90
CA MET A 37 -0.29 -9.19 -5.65
C MET A 37 -0.42 -8.88 -4.14
N PHE A 38 -0.32 -9.90 -3.28
CA PHE A 38 -0.28 -9.70 -1.83
C PHE A 38 1.00 -8.99 -1.38
N GLU A 39 2.14 -9.31 -1.98
CA GLU A 39 3.40 -8.61 -1.74
C GLU A 39 3.27 -7.10 -2.08
N MET A 40 2.68 -6.75 -3.23
CA MET A 40 2.41 -5.35 -3.58
C MET A 40 1.54 -4.62 -2.53
N TYR A 41 0.51 -5.29 -2.01
CA TYR A 41 -0.32 -4.74 -0.95
C TYR A 41 0.48 -4.44 0.33
N ILE A 42 1.43 -5.31 0.71
CA ILE A 42 2.33 -5.06 1.84
C ILE A 42 3.28 -3.88 1.54
N TRP A 43 3.82 -3.79 0.32
CA TRP A 43 4.60 -2.63 -0.13
C TRP A 43 3.84 -1.32 0.05
N LEU A 44 2.56 -1.27 -0.31
CA LEU A 44 1.75 -0.05 -0.19
C LEU A 44 1.46 0.34 1.27
N LEU A 45 1.20 -0.63 2.15
CA LEU A 45 0.99 -0.34 3.57
C LEU A 45 2.28 0.13 4.25
N SER A 46 3.41 -0.51 3.97
CA SER A 46 4.71 -0.13 4.54
C SER A 46 5.24 1.20 3.99
N LEU A 47 4.85 1.60 2.77
CA LEU A 47 5.21 2.90 2.22
C LEU A 47 4.73 4.06 3.10
N VAL A 48 3.55 3.94 3.70
CA VAL A 48 3.01 4.98 4.58
C VAL A 48 3.85 5.17 5.83
N VAL A 49 4.40 4.07 6.37
CA VAL A 49 5.33 4.10 7.50
C VAL A 49 6.65 4.78 7.09
N GLU A 50 7.22 4.41 5.94
CA GLU A 50 8.42 5.05 5.41
C GLU A 50 8.23 6.55 5.16
N MET A 51 7.05 6.98 4.71
CA MET A 51 6.72 8.40 4.57
C MET A 51 6.72 9.15 5.91
N GLN A 52 6.31 8.49 7.00
CA GLN A 52 6.41 9.06 8.35
C GLN A 52 7.87 9.29 8.74
N ASP A 53 8.76 8.34 8.43
CA ASP A 53 10.21 8.47 8.68
C ASP A 53 10.82 9.62 7.87
N HIS A 54 10.39 9.81 6.62
CA HIS A 54 10.80 10.98 5.84
C HIS A 54 10.29 12.30 6.44
N ALA A 55 9.09 12.31 7.01
CA ALA A 55 8.57 13.50 7.69
C ALA A 55 9.36 13.82 8.97
N ILE A 56 9.71 12.81 9.76
CA ILE A 56 10.57 12.93 10.94
C ILE A 56 11.93 13.51 10.54
N ALA A 57 12.58 12.89 9.55
CA ALA A 57 13.89 13.33 9.07
C ALA A 57 13.86 14.78 8.53
N LYS A 58 12.76 15.18 7.87
CA LYS A 58 12.57 16.56 7.40
C LYS A 58 12.49 17.55 8.57
N ILE A 59 11.76 17.21 9.63
CA ILE A 59 11.65 18.03 10.84
C ILE A 59 13.00 18.17 11.54
N GLU A 60 13.73 17.07 11.71
CA GLU A 60 15.05 17.07 12.33
C GLU A 60 16.06 17.88 11.53
N ALA A 61 16.06 17.71 10.20
CA ALA A 61 16.91 18.53 9.33
C ALA A 61 16.59 20.03 9.43
N GLY A 62 15.32 20.40 9.58
CA GLY A 62 14.89 21.79 9.81
C GLY A 62 15.47 22.37 11.09
N ARG A 63 15.32 21.64 12.20
CA ARG A 63 15.83 22.06 13.53
C ARG A 63 17.36 22.20 13.56
N ASN A 64 18.07 21.38 12.79
CA ASN A 64 19.54 21.37 12.76
C ASN A 64 20.16 22.36 11.77
N LYS A 65 19.37 23.21 11.12
CA LYS A 65 19.90 24.29 10.27
C LYS A 65 20.70 25.30 11.10
N LYS A 66 21.74 25.90 10.47
CA LYS A 66 22.50 26.97 11.12
C LYS A 66 21.66 28.21 11.46
N LEU A 67 20.61 28.46 10.67
CA LEU A 67 19.63 29.54 10.86
C LEU A 67 18.24 28.94 10.66
N PRO A 68 17.66 28.30 11.69
CA PRO A 68 16.33 27.74 11.60
C PRO A 68 15.28 28.86 11.53
N SER A 69 14.26 28.67 10.70
CA SER A 69 13.10 29.56 10.67
C SER A 69 12.19 29.29 11.88
N PRO A 70 11.26 30.20 12.21
CA PRO A 70 10.25 29.93 13.24
C PRO A 70 9.47 28.64 13.00
N GLU A 71 9.20 28.29 11.75
CA GLU A 71 8.55 27.05 11.34
C GLU A 71 9.44 25.81 11.55
N ASP A 72 10.76 25.95 11.39
CA ASP A 72 11.71 24.88 11.68
C ASP A 72 11.81 24.60 13.18
N LEU A 73 11.64 25.63 14.04
CA LEU A 73 11.69 25.51 15.50
C LEU A 73 10.37 24.96 16.08
N HIS A 74 9.24 25.32 15.46
CA HIS A 74 7.90 24.89 15.87
C HIS A 74 7.18 24.17 14.71
N PRO A 75 7.69 23.01 14.23
CA PRO A 75 7.13 22.32 13.10
C PRO A 75 5.75 21.74 13.43
N ASN A 76 4.86 21.72 12.45
CA ASN A 76 3.63 20.98 12.57
C ASN A 76 3.93 19.46 12.52
N THR A 77 3.70 18.79 13.63
CA THR A 77 4.00 17.35 13.80
C THR A 77 2.79 16.45 13.52
N LYS A 78 1.67 16.98 13.02
CA LYS A 78 0.41 16.25 12.88
C LYS A 78 0.56 14.95 12.10
N PHE A 79 1.24 14.98 10.96
CA PHE A 79 1.47 13.77 10.16
C PHE A 79 2.37 12.76 10.89
N VAL A 80 3.41 13.22 11.57
CA VAL A 80 4.32 12.36 12.35
C VAL A 80 3.61 11.72 13.56
N THR A 81 2.66 12.44 14.17
CA THR A 81 1.90 11.94 15.32
C THR A 81 0.61 11.25 14.93
N ASN A 82 0.37 11.01 13.63
CA ASN A 82 -0.81 10.32 13.13
C ASN A 82 -0.94 8.95 13.81
N SER A 83 -2.06 8.75 14.50
CA SER A 83 -2.29 7.57 15.34
C SER A 83 -2.43 6.30 14.50
N PHE A 84 -3.01 6.40 13.31
CA PHE A 84 -3.16 5.27 12.41
C PHE A 84 -1.80 4.83 11.81
N ILE A 85 -0.94 5.76 11.39
CA ILE A 85 0.40 5.43 10.88
C ILE A 85 1.24 4.78 11.99
N ARG A 86 1.12 5.28 13.22
CA ARG A 86 1.78 4.66 14.38
C ARG A 86 1.31 3.24 14.65
N LEU A 87 0.02 2.97 14.46
CA LEU A 87 -0.51 1.60 14.56
C LEU A 87 0.11 0.70 13.49
N LEU A 88 0.22 1.16 12.23
CA LEU A 88 0.90 0.42 11.16
C LEU A 88 2.37 0.16 11.51
N ALA A 89 3.10 1.18 11.96
CA ALA A 89 4.52 1.08 12.30
C ALA A 89 4.79 0.08 13.44
N ASN A 90 3.89 0.00 14.42
CA ASN A 90 4.00 -0.91 15.57
C ASN A 90 3.37 -2.29 15.31
N SER A 91 2.75 -2.51 14.17
CA SER A 91 2.09 -3.78 13.85
C SER A 91 3.12 -4.90 13.66
N LYS A 92 3.06 -5.89 14.56
CA LYS A 92 3.89 -7.10 14.46
C LYS A 92 3.54 -7.91 13.20
N ILE A 93 2.26 -7.91 12.84
CA ILE A 93 1.76 -8.66 11.69
C ILE A 93 2.32 -8.05 10.39
N LEU A 94 2.29 -6.72 10.26
CA LEU A 94 2.85 -6.03 9.08
C LEU A 94 4.36 -6.22 8.99
N ASN A 95 5.08 -6.04 10.10
CA ASN A 95 6.53 -6.18 10.16
C ASN A 95 6.98 -7.59 9.80
N ASN A 96 6.38 -8.63 10.41
CA ASN A 96 6.69 -10.02 10.10
C ASN A 96 6.42 -10.36 8.62
N LYS A 97 5.31 -9.84 8.05
CA LYS A 97 5.01 -10.06 6.62
C LYS A 97 5.96 -9.30 5.70
N SER A 98 6.38 -8.10 6.08
CA SER A 98 7.39 -7.35 5.33
C SER A 98 8.73 -8.09 5.30
N GLU A 99 9.17 -8.66 6.43
CA GLU A 99 10.38 -9.48 6.50
C GLU A 99 10.25 -10.76 5.67
N GLU A 100 9.15 -11.51 5.82
CA GLU A 100 8.87 -12.75 5.07
C GLU A 100 8.93 -12.54 3.56
N LEU A 101 8.35 -11.42 3.09
CA LEU A 101 8.27 -11.08 1.67
C LEU A 101 9.45 -10.23 1.18
N SER A 102 10.41 -9.94 2.05
CA SER A 102 11.57 -9.06 1.75
C SER A 102 11.16 -7.66 1.26
N VAL A 103 10.06 -7.14 1.78
CA VAL A 103 9.57 -5.78 1.49
C VAL A 103 10.36 -4.79 2.34
N ASN A 104 11.15 -3.93 1.70
CA ASN A 104 12.02 -2.99 2.40
C ASN A 104 12.21 -1.69 1.62
N TRP A 105 11.53 -0.62 2.04
CA TRP A 105 11.65 0.72 1.45
C TRP A 105 12.99 1.40 1.72
N SER A 106 13.77 0.93 2.70
CA SER A 106 15.11 1.49 2.96
C SER A 106 16.06 1.29 1.78
N GLN A 107 15.85 0.25 0.97
CA GLN A 107 16.60 0.02 -0.28
C GLN A 107 16.13 0.96 -1.41
N GLU A 108 14.91 1.46 -1.34
CA GLU A 108 14.26 2.33 -2.32
C GLU A 108 14.03 3.75 -1.75
N ARG A 109 14.94 4.20 -0.88
CA ARG A 109 14.77 5.42 -0.09
C ARG A 109 14.61 6.69 -0.93
N GLU A 110 15.29 6.78 -2.06
CA GLU A 110 15.17 7.94 -2.95
C GLU A 110 13.80 7.97 -3.66
N LEU A 111 13.26 6.80 -3.97
CA LEU A 111 11.91 6.68 -4.54
C LEU A 111 10.85 7.08 -3.52
N SER A 112 10.85 6.46 -2.33
CA SER A 112 9.90 6.78 -1.26
C SER A 112 9.94 8.24 -0.85
N LYS A 113 11.14 8.87 -0.87
CA LYS A 113 11.32 10.29 -0.63
C LYS A 113 10.72 11.18 -1.74
N LYS A 114 10.81 10.77 -3.01
CA LYS A 114 10.15 11.48 -4.11
C LYS A 114 8.64 11.42 -3.96
N ILE A 115 8.10 10.23 -3.68
CA ILE A 115 6.66 10.04 -3.44
C ILE A 115 6.18 10.86 -2.25
N PHE A 116 6.95 10.91 -1.16
CA PHE A 116 6.64 11.78 -0.02
C PHE A 116 6.64 13.27 -0.38
N LYS A 117 7.57 13.72 -1.23
CA LYS A 117 7.59 15.09 -1.73
C LYS A 117 6.34 15.42 -2.55
N GLU A 118 5.85 14.51 -3.36
CA GLU A 118 4.60 14.67 -4.10
C GLU A 118 3.41 14.75 -3.14
N LEU A 119 3.35 13.84 -2.14
CA LEU A 119 2.28 13.85 -1.14
C LEU A 119 2.13 15.21 -0.46
N ILE A 120 3.23 15.80 0.02
CA ILE A 120 3.17 17.07 0.77
C ILE A 120 2.71 18.27 -0.07
N THR A 121 2.69 18.16 -1.40
CA THR A 121 2.18 19.20 -2.31
C THR A 121 0.68 19.08 -2.54
N THR A 122 0.07 17.95 -2.20
CA THR A 122 -1.36 17.70 -2.43
C THR A 122 -2.24 18.56 -1.53
N GLU A 123 -3.40 18.94 -2.05
CA GLU A 123 -4.38 19.69 -1.26
C GLU A 123 -4.91 18.86 -0.07
N ASP A 124 -5.11 17.56 -0.25
CA ASP A 124 -5.55 16.66 0.84
C ASP A 124 -4.55 16.65 2.01
N TYR A 125 -3.23 16.72 1.73
CA TYR A 125 -2.21 16.81 2.77
C TYR A 125 -2.22 18.16 3.47
N LYS A 126 -2.31 19.27 2.73
CA LYS A 126 -2.36 20.64 3.29
C LYS A 126 -3.60 20.80 4.17
N GLU A 127 -4.79 20.42 3.66
CA GLU A 127 -6.03 20.44 4.41
C GLU A 127 -5.93 19.61 5.71
N TYR A 128 -5.35 18.42 5.64
CA TYR A 128 -5.11 17.60 6.82
C TYR A 128 -4.20 18.29 7.82
N MET A 129 -3.08 18.87 7.38
CA MET A 129 -2.11 19.52 8.26
C MET A 129 -2.66 20.81 8.93
N GLU A 130 -3.48 21.58 8.21
CA GLU A 130 -4.07 22.84 8.67
C GLU A 130 -5.32 22.65 9.54
N SER A 131 -6.04 21.55 9.34
CA SER A 131 -7.25 21.23 10.11
C SER A 131 -6.95 21.19 11.61
N PRO A 132 -7.79 21.82 12.46
CA PRO A 132 -7.69 21.74 13.92
C PRO A 132 -8.09 20.36 14.46
N GLU A 133 -8.79 19.57 13.69
CA GLU A 133 -9.27 18.25 14.09
C GLU A 133 -8.10 17.29 14.36
N ARG A 134 -8.25 16.49 15.40
CA ARG A 134 -7.29 15.48 15.85
C ARG A 134 -8.03 14.19 16.19
N GLY A 135 -7.32 13.07 16.21
CA GLY A 135 -7.83 11.77 16.65
C GLY A 135 -7.85 10.73 15.54
N PHE A 136 -8.03 9.49 15.96
CA PHE A 136 -7.91 8.31 15.10
C PHE A 136 -8.81 8.38 13.86
N SER A 137 -10.06 8.79 14.00
CA SER A 137 -11.01 8.86 12.88
C SER A 137 -10.55 9.84 11.80
N HIS A 138 -10.04 11.04 12.21
CA HIS A 138 -9.55 12.05 11.29
C HIS A 138 -8.25 11.59 10.59
N ASP A 139 -7.33 10.98 11.35
CA ASP A 139 -6.09 10.39 10.85
C ASP A 139 -6.36 9.29 9.81
N LYS A 140 -7.30 8.41 10.13
CA LYS A 140 -7.77 7.34 9.25
C LYS A 140 -8.41 7.87 7.97
N GLU A 141 -9.25 8.90 8.07
CA GLU A 141 -9.91 9.51 6.92
C GLU A 141 -8.91 10.13 5.95
N PHE A 142 -7.90 10.81 6.46
CA PHE A 142 -6.80 11.34 5.65
C PHE A 142 -6.14 10.23 4.83
N LEU A 143 -5.78 9.10 5.46
CA LEU A 143 -5.15 7.97 4.75
C LEU A 143 -6.09 7.35 3.73
N LEU A 144 -7.39 7.23 4.03
CA LEU A 144 -8.37 6.74 3.06
C LEU A 144 -8.47 7.65 1.83
N ARG A 145 -8.44 8.98 2.02
CA ARG A 145 -8.41 9.95 0.90
C ARG A 145 -7.11 9.81 0.10
N PHE A 146 -5.97 9.71 0.79
CA PHE A 146 -4.67 9.54 0.17
C PHE A 146 -4.61 8.27 -0.72
N PHE A 147 -5.01 7.12 -0.20
CA PHE A 147 -5.03 5.88 -0.99
C PHE A 147 -5.99 5.93 -2.18
N LYS A 148 -7.16 6.56 -2.02
CA LYS A 148 -8.16 6.63 -3.09
C LYS A 148 -7.83 7.60 -4.21
N ARG A 149 -7.17 8.72 -3.90
CA ARG A 149 -7.00 9.83 -4.84
C ARG A 149 -5.59 9.95 -5.37
N HIS A 150 -4.59 9.58 -4.56
CA HIS A 150 -3.20 9.84 -4.89
C HIS A 150 -2.41 8.56 -5.14
N MET A 151 -2.47 7.56 -4.25
CA MET A 151 -1.63 6.38 -4.32
C MET A 151 -1.69 5.65 -5.67
N ILE A 152 -2.89 5.48 -6.21
CA ILE A 152 -3.10 4.81 -7.51
C ILE A 152 -2.66 5.62 -8.72
N ASN A 153 -2.44 6.93 -8.56
CA ASN A 153 -2.07 7.85 -9.62
C ASN A 153 -0.59 8.27 -9.58
N VAL A 154 0.18 7.71 -8.66
CA VAL A 154 1.62 8.00 -8.57
C VAL A 154 2.36 7.21 -9.65
N GLU A 155 2.77 7.89 -10.73
CA GLU A 155 3.48 7.29 -11.86
C GLU A 155 4.76 6.55 -11.40
N LEU A 156 5.50 7.14 -10.46
CA LEU A 156 6.69 6.52 -9.88
C LEU A 156 6.43 5.15 -9.23
N LEU A 157 5.22 4.91 -8.70
CA LEU A 157 4.86 3.59 -8.15
C LEU A 157 4.54 2.59 -9.25
N HIS A 158 3.91 3.02 -10.34
CA HIS A 158 3.66 2.17 -11.49
C HIS A 158 4.99 1.70 -12.08
N ASP A 159 5.89 2.63 -12.40
CA ASP A 159 7.22 2.33 -12.95
C ASP A 159 7.99 1.36 -12.04
N PHE A 160 8.02 1.63 -10.75
CA PHE A 160 8.72 0.80 -9.78
C PHE A 160 8.20 -0.64 -9.74
N PHE A 161 6.88 -0.83 -9.71
CA PHE A 161 6.31 -2.16 -9.66
C PHE A 161 6.45 -2.91 -10.98
N GLU A 162 6.34 -2.22 -12.12
CA GLU A 162 6.56 -2.81 -13.44
C GLU A 162 8.00 -3.27 -13.63
N GLU A 163 8.98 -2.47 -13.18
CA GLU A 163 10.40 -2.84 -13.24
C GLU A 163 10.73 -4.02 -12.32
N LYS A 164 10.12 -4.10 -11.14
CA LYS A 164 10.38 -5.20 -10.19
C LYS A 164 9.79 -6.53 -10.63
N SER A 165 8.66 -6.55 -11.29
CA SER A 165 8.04 -7.82 -11.70
C SER A 165 6.98 -7.64 -12.79
N VAL A 166 7.13 -8.39 -13.85
CA VAL A 166 6.11 -8.51 -14.92
C VAL A 166 4.76 -9.03 -14.36
N LEU A 167 4.77 -9.76 -13.24
CA LEU A 167 3.56 -10.28 -12.60
C LEU A 167 2.74 -9.21 -11.88
N TRP A 168 3.27 -7.99 -11.73
CA TRP A 168 2.61 -6.86 -11.07
C TRP A 168 1.89 -5.91 -12.03
N THR A 169 1.96 -6.16 -13.31
CA THR A 169 1.27 -5.35 -14.32
C THR A 169 -0.22 -5.26 -14.00
N ASP A 170 -0.77 -4.06 -13.95
CA ASP A 170 -2.18 -3.73 -13.68
C ASP A 170 -2.73 -4.13 -12.28
N ASP A 171 -1.90 -4.52 -11.33
CA ASP A 171 -2.35 -4.94 -10.00
C ASP A 171 -2.40 -3.82 -8.96
N LEU A 172 -1.84 -2.64 -9.24
CA LEU A 172 -1.73 -1.53 -8.28
C LEU A 172 -3.10 -1.08 -7.75
N ASP A 173 -4.09 -0.94 -8.60
CA ASP A 173 -5.46 -0.59 -8.22
C ASP A 173 -6.06 -1.60 -7.25
N LEU A 174 -5.78 -2.88 -7.49
CA LEU A 174 -6.27 -3.97 -6.66
C LEU A 174 -5.60 -3.98 -5.29
N ALA A 175 -4.28 -3.86 -5.26
CA ALA A 175 -3.50 -3.79 -4.02
C ALA A 175 -3.88 -2.55 -3.19
N ALA A 176 -4.05 -1.39 -3.83
CA ALA A 176 -4.55 -0.18 -3.18
C ALA A 176 -5.98 -0.37 -2.65
N GLY A 177 -6.84 -1.07 -3.40
CA GLY A 177 -8.19 -1.46 -2.95
C GLY A 177 -8.16 -2.35 -1.71
N MET A 178 -7.21 -3.28 -1.61
CA MET A 178 -6.97 -4.09 -0.41
C MET A 178 -6.52 -3.22 0.76
N ALA A 179 -5.58 -2.32 0.56
CA ALA A 179 -5.11 -1.39 1.58
C ALA A 179 -6.25 -0.50 2.10
N ILE A 180 -7.06 0.08 1.21
CA ILE A 180 -8.24 0.86 1.58
C ILE A 180 -9.22 0.05 2.44
N LYS A 181 -9.44 -1.22 2.09
CA LYS A 181 -10.35 -2.09 2.84
C LYS A 181 -9.78 -2.39 4.23
N THR A 182 -8.49 -2.71 4.32
CA THR A 182 -7.79 -2.88 5.60
C THR A 182 -7.91 -1.63 6.48
N ILE A 183 -7.59 -0.46 5.92
CA ILE A 183 -7.71 0.82 6.64
C ILE A 183 -9.15 1.02 7.16
N LYS A 184 -10.18 0.68 6.37
CA LYS A 184 -11.58 0.82 6.79
C LYS A 184 -11.97 -0.10 7.94
N THR A 185 -11.44 -1.32 7.99
CA THR A 185 -11.84 -2.32 9.00
C THR A 185 -11.18 -2.10 10.35
N ILE A 186 -10.05 -1.41 10.42
CA ILE A 186 -9.34 -1.15 11.67
C ILE A 186 -10.08 -0.11 12.51
N SER A 187 -10.25 -0.38 13.81
CA SER A 187 -10.75 0.54 14.83
C SER A 187 -9.64 1.00 15.78
N GLU A 188 -9.92 2.04 16.57
CA GLU A 188 -8.96 2.58 17.53
C GLU A 188 -8.59 1.58 18.64
N ASP A 189 -9.54 0.68 18.97
CA ASP A 189 -9.38 -0.33 20.01
C ASP A 189 -8.61 -1.58 19.55
N ASP A 190 -8.29 -1.67 18.25
CA ASP A 190 -7.57 -2.82 17.72
C ASP A 190 -6.12 -2.82 18.21
N ALA A 191 -5.71 -3.92 18.84
CA ALA A 191 -4.36 -4.07 19.39
C ALA A 191 -3.29 -4.24 18.30
N ASP A 192 -3.66 -4.73 17.13
CA ASP A 192 -2.78 -4.93 15.97
C ASP A 192 -3.60 -4.92 14.67
N LEU A 193 -2.88 -4.84 13.56
CA LEU A 193 -3.43 -4.82 12.22
C LEU A 193 -4.00 -6.19 11.83
N THR A 194 -5.21 -6.22 11.30
CA THR A 194 -5.74 -7.41 10.63
C THR A 194 -5.51 -7.27 9.13
N LEU A 195 -4.48 -7.94 8.61
CA LEU A 195 -4.24 -8.01 7.18
C LEU A 195 -5.36 -8.80 6.50
N LEU A 196 -5.84 -8.28 5.38
CA LEU A 196 -6.80 -9.02 4.56
C LEU A 196 -6.10 -10.24 3.95
N PRO A 197 -6.50 -11.47 4.30
CA PRO A 197 -5.95 -12.65 3.64
C PRO A 197 -6.39 -12.61 2.17
N LEU A 198 -5.46 -12.93 1.28
CA LEU A 198 -5.70 -12.96 -0.17
C LEU A 198 -6.91 -13.84 -0.52
N THR A 199 -7.05 -14.96 0.18
CA THR A 199 -8.19 -15.89 0.05
C THR A 199 -9.53 -15.22 0.37
N LEU A 200 -9.59 -14.37 1.40
CA LEU A 200 -10.83 -13.68 1.79
C LEU A 200 -11.22 -12.62 0.74
N TYR A 201 -10.23 -11.95 0.14
CA TYR A 201 -10.48 -11.00 -0.93
C TYR A 201 -11.00 -11.69 -2.19
N ILE A 202 -10.43 -12.84 -2.53
CA ILE A 202 -10.88 -13.70 -3.63
C ILE A 202 -12.29 -14.19 -3.37
N VAL A 203 -12.60 -14.71 -2.18
CA VAL A 203 -13.93 -15.22 -1.79
C VAL A 203 -14.96 -14.09 -1.75
N CYS A 204 -14.65 -12.92 -1.15
CA CYS A 204 -15.55 -11.77 -1.16
C CYS A 204 -15.81 -11.24 -2.58
N ALA A 205 -14.80 -11.26 -3.46
CA ALA A 205 -14.97 -10.91 -4.86
C ALA A 205 -15.86 -11.93 -5.61
N ILE A 206 -15.88 -13.19 -5.18
CA ILE A 206 -16.75 -14.25 -5.73
C ILE A 206 -18.16 -14.18 -5.15
N SER A 207 -18.32 -13.95 -3.85
CA SER A 207 -19.62 -13.98 -3.16
C SER A 207 -20.52 -12.76 -3.40
N SER A 208 -19.96 -11.62 -3.76
CA SER A 208 -20.72 -10.39 -4.04
C SER A 208 -21.34 -10.30 -5.44
N SER A 209 -21.39 -11.40 -6.20
CA SER A 209 -22.00 -11.43 -7.53
C SER A 209 -23.11 -12.46 -7.67
N PRO A 210 -24.21 -12.11 -8.35
CA PRO A 210 -25.39 -12.98 -8.51
C PRO A 210 -25.21 -14.11 -9.54
N VAL A 211 -24.00 -14.35 -10.05
CA VAL A 211 -23.77 -15.45 -11.00
C VAL A 211 -23.43 -16.71 -10.20
N ARG A 212 -24.44 -17.56 -9.96
CA ARG A 212 -24.24 -18.96 -9.60
C ARG A 212 -23.38 -19.61 -10.69
N LEU A 213 -22.27 -20.22 -10.26
CA LEU A 213 -21.53 -21.15 -11.11
C LEU A 213 -22.51 -22.26 -11.52
N ILE A 214 -22.91 -22.23 -12.78
CA ILE A 214 -23.49 -23.40 -13.44
C ILE A 214 -22.29 -24.26 -13.85
N PHE A 215 -22.07 -25.31 -13.11
CA PHE A 215 -21.44 -26.54 -13.53
C PHE A 215 -22.45 -27.66 -13.24
#